data_3afbcd990a483facd4e186c4704ebb37
#
_entry.id   3afbcd990a483facd4e186c4704ebb37
#
_cell.length_a   1.000
_cell.length_b   1.000
_cell.length_c   1.000
_cell.angle_alpha   90.00
_cell.angle_beta   90.00
_cell.angle_gamma   90.00
#
_symmetry.space_group_name_H-M   'P 1'
#
loop_
_entity.id
_entity.type
_entity.pdbx_description
1 polymer ?
#
loop_
_entity_poly.entity_id
_entity_poly.type
_entity_poly.pdbx_seq_one_letter_code
_entity_poly.pdbx_strand_id
1 'polypeptide(L)'
;MVTPSLRRRALALGGTGLALGLGGCAADDPPAATPQAPGAGSATPTNSVLTPWLSITGGWRTDLQAPPQATRPSGARLNFLQPVGVAAQGDVLLVADAAARTLWRVDRGRDTMAAFAQFTGGGAEQGASLQVGNDFSTWIALPAEHMVVQYDGRGRIVRRWRDEANAPRPVAVAVPEDRRELLVGDAGTAQVVVFDPLGRTLRLLGGRRDPVLQSIGAMCFGPRGLYVLDRMAQQVVVLGPAGEVLEIIGENQLVQPRGLAVDRSGRVFVGDDMDQRIKVFRGAQLLASAGGAGGGPGRFGRIEALAIDGNLLYVADSVNARVQVMLVAPPSMERPGAAP
;
A
#
# COMPACT_ATOMS: atom_id res chain seq x y z
N MET A 1 16.17 -15.39 59.78
CA MET A 1 15.11 -15.32 60.81
C MET A 1 13.77 -15.41 60.08
N VAL A 2 13.14 -16.56 60.23
CA VAL A 2 11.72 -16.86 60.44
C VAL A 2 10.77 -16.69 59.24
N THR A 3 10.49 -17.81 58.59
CA THR A 3 9.18 -18.18 58.00
C THR A 3 8.23 -18.60 59.15
N PRO A 4 6.90 -18.63 58.99
CA PRO A 4 6.17 -19.82 58.59
C PRO A 4 4.89 -19.54 57.75
N SER A 5 4.50 -20.39 56.82
CA SER A 5 3.86 -21.70 56.76
C SER A 5 2.32 -21.71 56.95
N LEU A 6 1.63 -22.30 55.90
CA LEU A 6 0.51 -23.23 55.94
C LEU A 6 -0.89 -22.81 56.49
N ARG A 7 -1.97 -23.01 55.70
CA ARG A 7 -2.91 -24.11 55.93
C ARG A 7 -3.97 -24.24 54.82
N ARG A 8 -4.09 -25.47 54.36
CA ARG A 8 -5.20 -26.08 53.62
C ARG A 8 -6.47 -26.10 54.45
N ARG A 9 -7.64 -26.10 53.86
CA ARG A 9 -8.81 -26.92 54.28
C ARG A 9 -9.67 -27.29 53.07
N ALA A 10 -9.72 -28.60 52.84
CA ALA A 10 -10.74 -29.27 52.11
C ALA A 10 -11.86 -29.68 53.10
N LEU A 11 -13.08 -29.73 52.63
CA LEU A 11 -14.14 -30.54 53.24
C LEU A 11 -15.11 -30.96 52.16
N ALA A 12 -15.32 -32.26 52.16
CA ALA A 12 -16.20 -33.06 51.31
C ALA A 12 -17.50 -33.42 52.01
N LEU A 13 -18.38 -34.15 51.29
CA LEU A 13 -19.51 -34.96 51.69
C LEU A 13 -20.88 -34.24 51.70
N GLY A 14 -21.87 -34.82 51.09
CA GLY A 14 -22.58 -36.06 50.92
C GLY A 14 -23.84 -35.80 50.11
N GLY A 15 -24.29 -36.54 49.25
CA GLY A 15 -24.80 -37.87 49.17
C GLY A 15 -26.26 -37.96 49.59
N THR A 16 -27.13 -38.27 48.63
CA THR A 16 -28.18 -39.26 48.74
C THR A 16 -29.01 -39.28 47.44
N GLY A 17 -29.16 -40.47 46.93
CA GLY A 17 -29.93 -40.80 45.76
C GLY A 17 -31.40 -41.13 46.07
N LEU A 18 -32.20 -41.20 45.05
CA LEU A 18 -33.31 -42.14 44.92
C LEU A 18 -33.63 -42.33 43.43
N ALA A 19 -33.70 -43.58 43.04
CA ALA A 19 -34.20 -44.06 41.75
C ALA A 19 -35.71 -44.23 41.79
N LEU A 20 -36.34 -44.13 40.64
CA LEU A 20 -37.42 -45.04 40.11
C LEU A 20 -38.34 -44.23 39.17
N GLY A 21 -38.60 -44.85 38.01
CA GLY A 21 -39.71 -44.43 37.16
C GLY A 21 -39.52 -44.79 35.67
N LEU A 22 -39.81 -46.01 35.29
CA LEU A 22 -39.96 -46.45 33.91
C LEU A 22 -41.11 -45.68 33.21
N GLY A 23 -40.90 -45.26 32.00
CA GLY A 23 -41.94 -44.74 31.13
C GLY A 23 -41.39 -44.55 29.74
N GLY A 24 -41.46 -45.57 28.87
CA GLY A 24 -41.08 -45.44 27.46
C GLY A 24 -42.14 -44.65 26.70
N CYS A 25 -41.68 -43.70 25.92
CA CYS A 25 -42.36 -43.22 24.72
C CYS A 25 -41.29 -43.03 23.65
N ALA A 26 -41.39 -43.82 22.59
CA ALA A 26 -40.64 -43.60 21.38
C ALA A 26 -41.08 -42.25 20.80
N ALA A 27 -40.16 -41.32 20.72
CA ALA A 27 -40.31 -40.10 19.93
C ALA A 27 -39.41 -40.24 18.71
N ASP A 28 -40.02 -40.16 17.55
CA ASP A 28 -39.39 -40.18 16.24
C ASP A 28 -38.30 -39.12 16.16
N ASP A 29 -37.10 -39.53 15.85
CA ASP A 29 -36.01 -38.61 15.48
C ASP A 29 -36.40 -37.89 14.18
N PRO A 30 -36.31 -36.56 14.15
CA PRO A 30 -36.45 -35.85 12.89
C PRO A 30 -35.26 -36.16 11.97
N PRO A 31 -35.47 -36.30 10.65
CA PRO A 31 -34.42 -36.65 9.72
C PRO A 31 -33.29 -35.62 9.79
N ALA A 32 -32.06 -36.13 9.87
CA ALA A 32 -30.83 -35.32 9.84
C ALA A 32 -30.88 -34.32 8.70
N ALA A 33 -30.80 -33.05 9.05
CA ALA A 33 -30.70 -31.97 8.08
C ALA A 33 -29.42 -32.17 7.25
N THR A 34 -29.60 -32.42 5.96
CA THR A 34 -28.53 -32.40 4.95
C THR A 34 -27.85 -31.04 5.03
N PRO A 35 -26.52 -30.98 5.10
CA PRO A 35 -25.84 -29.69 5.03
C PRO A 35 -26.12 -29.03 3.67
N GLN A 36 -26.93 -28.00 3.66
CA GLN A 36 -27.09 -27.11 2.51
C GLN A 36 -25.73 -26.51 2.20
N ALA A 37 -25.24 -26.76 1.00
CA ALA A 37 -24.14 -26.03 0.42
C ALA A 37 -24.45 -24.53 0.54
N PRO A 38 -23.46 -23.65 0.90
CA PRO A 38 -23.70 -22.24 0.96
C PRO A 38 -24.22 -21.78 -0.41
N GLY A 39 -25.45 -21.28 -0.39
CA GLY A 39 -26.13 -20.81 -1.58
C GLY A 39 -25.20 -19.83 -2.32
N ALA A 40 -24.95 -20.12 -3.58
CA ALA A 40 -24.38 -19.16 -4.52
C ALA A 40 -25.33 -17.96 -4.56
N GLY A 41 -25.07 -16.98 -3.67
CA GLY A 41 -25.68 -15.67 -3.78
C GLY A 41 -25.38 -15.17 -5.18
N SER A 42 -26.42 -14.93 -5.95
CA SER A 42 -26.35 -14.29 -7.26
C SER A 42 -25.68 -12.93 -7.06
N ALA A 43 -24.35 -12.90 -7.22
CA ALA A 43 -23.61 -11.68 -7.34
C ALA A 43 -24.10 -11.02 -8.64
N THR A 44 -25.00 -10.08 -8.51
CA THR A 44 -25.26 -9.10 -9.57
C THR A 44 -23.87 -8.58 -9.99
N PRO A 45 -23.51 -8.59 -11.29
CA PRO A 45 -22.25 -8.03 -11.71
C PRO A 45 -22.31 -6.52 -11.48
N THR A 46 -21.91 -6.08 -10.31
CA THR A 46 -21.58 -4.70 -10.07
C THR A 46 -20.42 -4.38 -11.00
N ASN A 47 -20.59 -3.45 -11.93
CA ASN A 47 -19.54 -2.83 -12.73
C ASN A 47 -18.59 -2.07 -11.80
N SER A 48 -17.85 -2.78 -10.96
CA SER A 48 -16.95 -2.23 -10.00
C SER A 48 -15.62 -1.95 -10.71
N VAL A 49 -15.18 -0.70 -10.69
CA VAL A 49 -13.89 -0.28 -11.24
C VAL A 49 -12.73 -1.03 -10.57
N LEU A 50 -12.89 -1.40 -9.29
CA LEU A 50 -11.92 -2.13 -8.50
C LEU A 50 -12.54 -3.40 -7.92
N THR A 51 -11.87 -4.53 -8.10
CA THR A 51 -12.27 -5.82 -7.53
C THR A 51 -11.11 -6.42 -6.73
N PRO A 52 -11.31 -6.85 -5.47
CA PRO A 52 -10.28 -7.56 -4.71
C PRO A 52 -9.84 -8.83 -5.43
N TRP A 53 -8.52 -9.04 -5.54
CA TRP A 53 -7.98 -10.23 -6.20
C TRP A 53 -7.11 -11.08 -5.27
N LEU A 54 -6.11 -10.47 -4.62
CA LEU A 54 -5.12 -11.20 -3.84
C LEU A 54 -4.70 -10.38 -2.61
N SER A 55 -4.37 -11.06 -1.51
CA SER A 55 -3.68 -10.47 -0.37
C SER A 55 -2.30 -11.11 -0.20
N ILE A 56 -1.26 -10.29 -0.19
CA ILE A 56 0.13 -10.69 0.01
C ILE A 56 0.52 -10.26 1.43
N THR A 57 0.79 -11.23 2.30
CA THR A 57 1.22 -10.99 3.69
C THR A 57 2.72 -11.19 3.89
N GLY A 58 3.43 -11.66 2.87
CA GLY A 58 4.85 -11.99 2.91
C GLY A 58 5.19 -13.03 1.86
N GLY A 59 6.24 -13.81 2.11
CA GLY A 59 6.70 -14.87 1.20
C GLY A 59 7.70 -15.81 1.87
N TRP A 60 8.09 -16.87 1.18
CA TRP A 60 9.15 -17.75 1.63
C TRP A 60 10.50 -17.07 1.53
N ARG A 61 11.28 -17.15 2.57
CA ARG A 61 12.62 -16.54 2.61
C ARG A 61 13.51 -17.07 1.49
N THR A 62 14.13 -16.17 0.75
CA THR A 62 15.13 -16.47 -0.27
C THR A 62 16.28 -15.48 -0.20
N ASP A 63 17.39 -15.78 -0.89
CA ASP A 63 18.49 -14.85 -1.08
C ASP A 63 18.36 -14.17 -2.46
N LEU A 64 18.59 -12.85 -2.51
CA LEU A 64 18.63 -12.09 -3.77
C LEU A 64 19.71 -12.61 -4.74
N GLN A 65 20.76 -13.21 -4.21
CA GLN A 65 21.88 -13.78 -4.98
C GLN A 65 21.63 -15.23 -5.40
N ALA A 66 20.54 -15.87 -4.93
CA ALA A 66 20.24 -17.25 -5.27
C ALA A 66 19.96 -17.38 -6.79
N PRO A 67 20.52 -18.42 -7.44
CA PRO A 67 20.27 -18.65 -8.85
C PRO A 67 18.78 -18.91 -9.08
N PRO A 68 18.22 -18.50 -10.23
CA PRO A 68 16.77 -18.64 -10.55
C PRO A 68 16.25 -20.08 -10.51
N GLN A 69 17.13 -21.05 -10.51
CA GLN A 69 16.82 -22.49 -10.55
C GLN A 69 16.68 -23.12 -9.16
N ALA A 70 16.93 -22.39 -8.09
CA ALA A 70 16.66 -22.89 -6.73
C ALA A 70 15.15 -23.12 -6.56
N THR A 71 14.68 -24.33 -6.88
CA THR A 71 13.26 -24.71 -7.06
C THR A 71 12.50 -24.90 -5.76
N ARG A 72 13.11 -24.72 -4.59
CA ARG A 72 12.42 -24.74 -3.29
C ARG A 72 12.93 -23.64 -2.40
N PRO A 73 12.05 -22.80 -1.86
CA PRO A 73 12.42 -21.85 -0.81
C PRO A 73 12.95 -22.66 0.38
N SER A 74 14.19 -22.46 0.73
CA SER A 74 14.79 -23.06 1.93
C SER A 74 14.69 -22.03 3.05
N GLY A 75 13.70 -22.16 3.92
CA GLY A 75 13.64 -21.24 5.05
C GLY A 75 12.23 -21.06 5.63
N ALA A 76 12.13 -20.18 6.61
CA ALA A 76 10.86 -19.79 7.22
C ALA A 76 10.08 -18.86 6.28
N ARG A 77 8.76 -18.90 6.39
CA ARG A 77 7.90 -17.88 5.79
C ARG A 77 8.09 -16.57 6.55
N LEU A 78 8.39 -15.51 5.83
CA LEU A 78 8.49 -14.15 6.35
C LEU A 78 7.16 -13.44 6.13
N ASN A 79 6.74 -12.63 7.09
CA ASN A 79 5.54 -11.81 6.97
C ASN A 79 5.91 -10.33 7.03
N PHE A 80 5.11 -9.49 6.39
CA PHE A 80 5.18 -8.05 6.62
C PHE A 80 4.77 -7.74 8.06
N LEU A 81 5.33 -6.66 8.59
CA LEU A 81 4.98 -6.13 9.90
C LEU A 81 4.19 -4.83 9.79
N GLN A 82 4.69 -3.88 8.98
CA GLN A 82 4.06 -2.59 8.73
C GLN A 82 4.44 -2.08 7.33
N PRO A 83 3.80 -2.57 6.26
CA PRO A 83 4.07 -2.11 4.91
C PRO A 83 3.55 -0.68 4.73
N VAL A 84 4.45 0.25 4.39
CA VAL A 84 4.17 1.69 4.28
C VAL A 84 4.46 2.25 2.89
N GLY A 85 5.11 1.46 2.02
CA GLY A 85 5.40 1.83 0.65
C GLY A 85 5.35 0.60 -0.24
N VAL A 86 4.94 0.79 -1.48
CA VAL A 86 4.81 -0.27 -2.47
C VAL A 86 5.16 0.23 -3.86
N ALA A 87 5.88 -0.59 -4.63
CA ALA A 87 6.09 -0.41 -6.06
C ALA A 87 6.09 -1.78 -6.74
N ALA A 88 5.59 -1.85 -7.97
CA ALA A 88 5.43 -3.10 -8.70
C ALA A 88 5.96 -3.00 -10.13
N GLN A 89 6.57 -4.10 -10.61
CA GLN A 89 7.00 -4.26 -11.99
C GLN A 89 6.93 -5.74 -12.36
N GLY A 90 5.98 -6.12 -13.20
CA GLY A 90 5.71 -7.51 -13.54
C GLY A 90 5.40 -8.35 -12.29
N ASP A 91 6.13 -9.45 -12.11
CA ASP A 91 5.96 -10.31 -10.93
C ASP A 91 6.74 -9.83 -9.69
N VAL A 92 7.53 -8.78 -9.82
CA VAL A 92 8.32 -8.24 -8.70
C VAL A 92 7.54 -7.13 -8.00
N LEU A 93 7.43 -7.27 -6.69
CA LEU A 93 6.88 -6.28 -5.80
C LEU A 93 7.96 -5.83 -4.83
N LEU A 94 8.13 -4.53 -4.68
CA LEU A 94 8.98 -3.92 -3.66
C LEU A 94 8.08 -3.34 -2.58
N VAL A 95 8.37 -3.67 -1.33
CA VAL A 95 7.57 -3.27 -0.17
C VAL A 95 8.48 -2.68 0.89
N ALA A 96 8.31 -1.40 1.19
CA ALA A 96 8.95 -0.79 2.35
C ALA A 96 8.16 -1.14 3.60
N ASP A 97 8.82 -1.82 4.52
CA ASP A 97 8.25 -2.22 5.81
C ASP A 97 8.90 -1.42 6.93
N ALA A 98 8.13 -0.55 7.55
CA ALA A 98 8.62 0.39 8.54
C ALA A 98 9.07 -0.32 9.83
N ALA A 99 8.30 -1.28 10.30
CA ALA A 99 8.61 -1.99 11.54
C ALA A 99 9.80 -2.95 11.35
N ALA A 100 9.95 -3.55 10.17
CA ALA A 100 11.11 -4.36 9.81
C ALA A 100 12.32 -3.52 9.41
N ARG A 101 12.17 -2.21 9.15
CA ARG A 101 13.20 -1.31 8.60
C ARG A 101 13.86 -1.86 7.34
N THR A 102 13.07 -2.55 6.53
CA THR A 102 13.56 -3.32 5.38
C THR A 102 12.73 -3.01 4.16
N LEU A 103 13.40 -2.78 3.05
CA LEU A 103 12.80 -2.84 1.73
C LEU A 103 12.83 -4.30 1.28
N TRP A 104 11.67 -4.91 1.17
CA TRP A 104 11.50 -6.28 0.75
C TRP A 104 11.31 -6.36 -0.75
N ARG A 105 11.94 -7.34 -1.39
CA ARG A 105 11.60 -7.79 -2.74
C ARG A 105 10.82 -9.08 -2.65
N VAL A 106 9.60 -9.05 -3.19
CA VAL A 106 8.71 -10.20 -3.28
C VAL A 106 8.58 -10.62 -4.74
N ASP A 107 8.83 -11.88 -5.04
CA ASP A 107 8.53 -12.50 -6.33
C ASP A 107 7.17 -13.21 -6.17
N ARG A 108 6.14 -12.66 -6.81
CA ARG A 108 4.76 -13.16 -6.70
C ARG A 108 4.59 -14.51 -7.39
N GLY A 109 5.28 -14.73 -8.50
CA GLY A 109 5.21 -15.97 -9.25
C GLY A 109 5.81 -17.16 -8.50
N ARG A 110 6.79 -16.89 -7.60
CA ARG A 110 7.47 -17.90 -6.79
C ARG A 110 7.05 -17.92 -5.34
N ASP A 111 6.21 -16.99 -4.89
CA ASP A 111 5.87 -16.76 -3.48
C ASP A 111 7.12 -16.63 -2.60
N THR A 112 8.16 -15.93 -3.07
CA THR A 112 9.41 -15.74 -2.33
C THR A 112 9.63 -14.30 -1.93
N MET A 113 10.36 -14.09 -0.83
CA MET A 113 10.64 -12.79 -0.25
C MET A 113 12.09 -12.71 0.21
N ALA A 114 12.80 -11.64 -0.20
CA ALA A 114 14.18 -11.37 0.15
C ALA A 114 14.35 -9.95 0.66
N ALA A 115 15.29 -9.74 1.58
CA ALA A 115 15.72 -8.41 1.95
C ALA A 115 16.46 -7.77 0.77
N PHE A 116 15.91 -6.67 0.25
CA PHE A 116 16.49 -5.94 -0.87
C PHE A 116 17.43 -4.84 -0.38
N ALA A 117 17.01 -4.09 0.62
CA ALA A 117 17.81 -3.06 1.28
C ALA A 117 17.31 -2.84 2.71
N GLN A 118 18.17 -2.27 3.55
CA GLN A 118 17.80 -1.81 4.88
C GLN A 118 17.89 -0.29 4.96
N PHE A 119 17.03 0.35 5.72
CA PHE A 119 17.05 1.78 5.99
C PHE A 119 17.03 2.03 7.51
N THR A 120 17.72 3.08 7.94
CA THR A 120 17.96 3.35 9.37
C THR A 120 16.97 4.34 9.99
N GLY A 121 16.24 5.07 9.18
CA GLY A 121 15.38 6.16 9.64
C GLY A 121 13.98 5.72 10.02
N GLY A 122 13.46 6.25 11.13
CA GLY A 122 12.06 6.10 11.58
C GLY A 122 11.04 6.92 10.78
N GLY A 123 11.40 7.46 9.62
CA GLY A 123 10.54 8.34 8.81
C GLY A 123 9.40 7.66 8.05
N ALA A 124 9.20 6.38 8.26
CA ALA A 124 8.14 5.60 7.64
C ALA A 124 6.73 5.87 8.19
N GLU A 125 6.59 6.76 9.17
CA GLU A 125 5.27 7.15 9.71
C GLU A 125 4.37 7.88 8.70
N GLN A 126 4.89 8.27 7.54
CA GLN A 126 4.16 9.05 6.53
C GLN A 126 4.01 8.35 5.17
N GLY A 127 4.27 7.05 5.11
CA GLY A 127 4.36 6.32 3.85
C GLY A 127 5.74 6.50 3.20
N ALA A 128 6.30 5.43 2.64
CA ALA A 128 7.54 5.49 1.87
C ALA A 128 7.22 5.58 0.39
N SER A 129 7.67 6.64 -0.26
CA SER A 129 7.56 6.76 -1.71
C SER A 129 8.62 5.90 -2.38
N LEU A 130 8.14 4.96 -3.18
CA LEU A 130 8.94 4.02 -3.96
C LEU A 130 8.63 4.14 -5.43
N GLN A 131 9.65 4.03 -6.27
CA GLN A 131 9.47 3.81 -7.69
C GLN A 131 10.43 2.73 -8.17
N VAL A 132 9.94 1.87 -9.07
CA VAL A 132 10.73 0.84 -9.73
C VAL A 132 10.70 1.05 -11.23
N GLY A 133 11.85 0.95 -11.87
CA GLY A 133 11.98 1.03 -13.32
C GLY A 133 11.96 -0.34 -13.98
N ASN A 134 11.87 -0.37 -15.31
CA ASN A 134 11.80 -1.59 -16.12
C ASN A 134 13.04 -2.51 -15.98
N ASP A 135 14.18 -1.96 -15.55
CA ASP A 135 15.41 -2.68 -15.24
C ASP A 135 15.54 -3.05 -13.75
N PHE A 136 14.44 -2.90 -12.99
CA PHE A 136 14.40 -3.08 -11.53
C PHE A 136 15.28 -2.11 -10.75
N SER A 137 15.82 -1.05 -11.36
CA SER A 137 16.34 0.09 -10.59
C SER A 137 15.24 0.64 -9.71
N THR A 138 15.56 0.93 -8.46
CA THR A 138 14.59 1.32 -7.45
C THR A 138 15.01 2.62 -6.81
N TRP A 139 14.08 3.57 -6.72
CA TRP A 139 14.28 4.83 -5.99
C TRP A 139 13.38 4.85 -4.77
N ILE A 140 13.93 5.28 -3.65
CA ILE A 140 13.21 5.44 -2.38
C ILE A 140 13.53 6.80 -1.78
N ALA A 141 12.50 7.53 -1.37
CA ALA A 141 12.66 8.72 -0.54
C ALA A 141 12.80 8.32 0.92
N LEU A 142 13.84 8.82 1.57
CA LEU A 142 14.18 8.56 2.97
C LEU A 142 14.17 9.88 3.75
N PRO A 143 13.02 10.34 4.27
CA PRO A 143 12.89 11.64 4.92
C PRO A 143 13.79 11.81 6.16
N ALA A 144 13.96 10.74 6.94
CA ALA A 144 14.80 10.78 8.14
C ALA A 144 16.31 10.81 7.84
N GLU A 145 16.70 10.41 6.63
CA GLU A 145 18.08 10.45 6.15
C GLU A 145 18.33 11.66 5.24
N HIS A 146 17.32 12.49 5.00
CA HIS A 146 17.36 13.71 4.16
C HIS A 146 17.86 13.42 2.74
N MET A 147 17.46 12.28 2.15
CA MET A 147 17.94 11.86 0.84
C MET A 147 16.96 10.99 0.07
N VAL A 148 17.22 10.89 -1.24
CA VAL A 148 16.69 9.83 -2.09
C VAL A 148 17.82 8.88 -2.44
N VAL A 149 17.56 7.57 -2.40
CA VAL A 149 18.53 6.53 -2.74
C VAL A 149 18.05 5.75 -3.95
N GLN A 150 18.96 5.52 -4.90
CA GLN A 150 18.76 4.61 -6.01
C GLN A 150 19.52 3.32 -5.75
N TYR A 151 18.84 2.19 -5.96
CA TYR A 151 19.41 0.86 -5.96
C TYR A 151 19.36 0.25 -7.36
N ASP A 152 20.32 -0.63 -7.68
CA ASP A 152 20.23 -1.52 -8.84
C ASP A 152 19.28 -2.70 -8.56
N GLY A 153 18.95 -3.50 -9.58
CA GLY A 153 18.05 -4.66 -9.42
C GLY A 153 18.54 -5.75 -8.46
N ARG A 154 19.76 -5.60 -7.90
CA ARG A 154 20.35 -6.48 -6.88
C ARG A 154 20.39 -5.87 -5.49
N GLY A 155 19.78 -4.69 -5.30
CA GLY A 155 19.76 -4.00 -4.01
C GLY A 155 21.06 -3.27 -3.65
N ARG A 156 21.99 -3.07 -4.60
CA ARG A 156 23.21 -2.29 -4.36
C ARG A 156 22.94 -0.83 -4.64
N ILE A 157 23.44 0.04 -3.75
CA ILE A 157 23.30 1.47 -3.91
C ILE A 157 24.07 1.94 -5.15
N VAL A 158 23.36 2.59 -6.07
CA VAL A 158 23.95 3.21 -7.26
C VAL A 158 24.24 4.67 -7.00
N ARG A 159 23.29 5.38 -6.35
CA ARG A 159 23.38 6.83 -6.12
C ARG A 159 22.57 7.28 -4.92
N ARG A 160 22.98 8.44 -4.39
CA ARG A 160 22.23 9.20 -3.39
C ARG A 160 22.07 10.62 -3.88
N TRP A 161 20.87 11.18 -3.71
CA TRP A 161 20.57 12.59 -3.95
C TRP A 161 20.25 13.25 -2.62
N ARG A 162 20.92 14.36 -2.35
CA ARG A 162 20.74 15.14 -1.14
C ARG A 162 20.84 16.62 -1.50
N ASP A 163 19.88 17.40 -1.06
CA ASP A 163 19.88 18.85 -1.13
C ASP A 163 19.18 19.40 0.12
N GLU A 164 19.96 19.64 1.17
CA GLU A 164 19.42 20.06 2.46
C GLU A 164 18.77 21.44 2.42
N ALA A 165 19.15 22.27 1.45
CA ALA A 165 18.58 23.61 1.29
C ALA A 165 17.19 23.57 0.63
N ASN A 166 17.00 22.73 -0.38
CA ASN A 166 15.79 22.69 -1.20
C ASN A 166 14.92 21.47 -0.91
N ALA A 167 15.50 20.35 -0.46
CA ALA A 167 14.80 19.13 -0.12
C ALA A 167 15.22 18.59 1.27
N PRO A 168 15.02 19.35 2.36
CA PRO A 168 15.39 18.92 3.71
C PRO A 168 14.58 17.70 4.19
N ARG A 169 13.40 17.46 3.61
CA ARG A 169 12.52 16.37 3.99
C ARG A 169 11.87 15.72 2.77
N PRO A 170 12.66 14.95 1.97
CA PRO A 170 12.17 14.31 0.76
C PRO A 170 11.18 13.20 1.13
N VAL A 171 9.93 13.32 0.69
CA VAL A 171 8.83 12.38 1.01
C VAL A 171 8.29 11.66 -0.22
N ALA A 172 8.54 12.19 -1.41
CA ALA A 172 8.02 11.64 -2.65
C ALA A 172 9.10 11.62 -3.73
N VAL A 173 9.07 10.61 -4.57
CA VAL A 173 9.98 10.46 -5.70
C VAL A 173 9.21 10.11 -6.96
N ALA A 174 9.55 10.75 -8.07
CA ALA A 174 9.04 10.42 -9.39
C ALA A 174 10.17 10.49 -10.43
N VAL A 175 10.27 9.45 -11.25
CA VAL A 175 11.28 9.33 -12.31
C VAL A 175 10.54 9.15 -13.63
N PRO A 176 10.74 10.04 -14.61
CA PRO A 176 10.16 9.86 -15.92
C PRO A 176 10.76 8.66 -16.65
N GLU A 177 10.07 8.14 -17.67
CA GLU A 177 10.51 6.93 -18.38
C GLU A 177 11.89 7.08 -19.03
N ASP A 178 12.24 8.28 -19.51
CA ASP A 178 13.54 8.58 -20.13
C ASP A 178 14.68 8.71 -19.12
N ARG A 179 14.37 8.75 -17.80
CA ARG A 179 15.31 8.84 -16.68
C ARG A 179 16.34 9.97 -16.75
N ARG A 180 16.03 11.03 -17.49
CA ARG A 180 16.89 12.21 -17.61
C ARG A 180 16.85 13.11 -16.39
N GLU A 181 15.84 12.95 -15.58
CA GLU A 181 15.61 13.74 -14.38
C GLU A 181 15.13 12.84 -13.24
N LEU A 182 15.36 13.29 -12.01
CA LEU A 182 14.74 12.77 -10.81
C LEU A 182 13.96 13.89 -10.15
N LEU A 183 12.67 13.69 -9.94
CA LEU A 183 11.81 14.64 -9.25
C LEU A 183 11.60 14.20 -7.81
N VAL A 184 11.89 15.08 -6.88
CA VAL A 184 11.83 14.84 -5.44
C VAL A 184 10.87 15.83 -4.81
N GLY A 185 9.77 15.34 -4.26
CA GLY A 185 8.81 16.15 -3.50
C GLY A 185 9.25 16.28 -2.04
N ASP A 186 9.33 17.50 -1.57
CA ASP A 186 9.74 17.82 -0.21
C ASP A 186 8.58 18.33 0.63
N ALA A 187 8.38 17.72 1.80
CA ALA A 187 7.30 18.09 2.71
C ALA A 187 7.62 19.32 3.58
N GLY A 188 8.90 19.67 3.71
CA GLY A 188 9.32 20.83 4.50
C GLY A 188 9.15 22.16 3.75
N THR A 189 9.44 22.16 2.45
CA THR A 189 9.38 23.32 1.58
C THR A 189 8.12 23.39 0.72
N ALA A 190 7.36 22.29 0.64
CA ALA A 190 6.21 22.11 -0.26
C ALA A 190 6.55 22.35 -1.72
N GLN A 191 7.75 21.93 -2.15
CA GLN A 191 8.22 22.10 -3.52
C GLN A 191 8.71 20.77 -4.11
N VAL A 192 8.74 20.69 -5.42
CA VAL A 192 9.38 19.59 -6.15
C VAL A 192 10.75 20.06 -6.63
N VAL A 193 11.78 19.37 -6.19
CA VAL A 193 13.18 19.59 -6.62
C VAL A 193 13.48 18.66 -7.78
N VAL A 194 13.93 19.23 -8.90
CA VAL A 194 14.29 18.46 -10.08
C VAL A 194 15.80 18.35 -10.16
N PHE A 195 16.30 17.13 -10.14
CA PHE A 195 17.72 16.81 -10.26
C PHE A 195 18.07 16.24 -11.63
N ASP A 196 19.28 16.54 -12.09
CA ASP A 196 19.88 15.82 -13.21
C ASP A 196 20.38 14.42 -12.78
N PRO A 197 20.76 13.56 -13.74
CA PRO A 197 21.31 12.23 -13.40
C PRO A 197 22.64 12.29 -12.62
N LEU A 198 23.31 13.45 -12.58
CA LEU A 198 24.55 13.66 -11.84
C LEU A 198 24.31 14.15 -10.39
N GLY A 199 23.05 14.44 -10.03
CA GLY A 199 22.67 14.88 -8.68
C GLY A 199 22.68 16.40 -8.50
N ARG A 200 22.78 17.18 -9.58
CA ARG A 200 22.71 18.65 -9.51
C ARG A 200 21.25 19.09 -9.60
N THR A 201 20.86 20.03 -8.76
CA THR A 201 19.54 20.67 -8.84
C THR A 201 19.44 21.50 -10.14
N LEU A 202 18.47 21.14 -10.98
CA LEU A 202 18.19 21.83 -12.24
C LEU A 202 17.20 22.97 -12.06
N ARG A 203 16.09 22.70 -11.36
CA ARG A 203 15.00 23.65 -11.13
C ARG A 203 14.13 23.22 -9.95
N LEU A 204 13.33 24.17 -9.48
CA LEU A 204 12.34 23.99 -8.42
C LEU A 204 10.96 24.26 -9.00
N LEU A 205 9.96 23.44 -8.63
CA LEU A 205 8.56 23.61 -9.02
C LEU A 205 7.73 23.84 -7.75
N GLY A 206 6.90 24.88 -7.75
CA GLY A 206 6.14 25.29 -6.56
C GLY A 206 7.01 25.92 -5.46
N GLY A 207 6.56 25.87 -4.21
CA GLY A 207 7.23 26.40 -3.04
C GLY A 207 6.63 27.71 -2.54
N ARG A 208 7.28 28.35 -1.55
CA ARG A 208 6.73 29.51 -0.81
C ARG A 208 6.47 30.75 -1.65
N ARG A 209 7.15 30.92 -2.79
CA ARG A 209 6.98 32.09 -3.68
C ARG A 209 5.84 31.92 -4.66
N ASP A 210 5.46 30.68 -4.95
CA ASP A 210 4.34 30.32 -5.79
C ASP A 210 3.64 29.12 -5.11
N PRO A 211 2.67 29.38 -4.18
CA PRO A 211 2.11 28.39 -3.31
C PRO A 211 1.08 27.48 -4.01
N VAL A 212 1.50 26.87 -5.13
CA VAL A 212 0.69 25.88 -5.86
C VAL A 212 0.45 24.64 -5.00
N LEU A 213 1.42 24.29 -4.14
CA LEU A 213 1.39 23.11 -3.27
C LEU A 213 1.55 23.54 -1.81
N GLN A 214 0.78 22.90 -0.92
CA GLN A 214 0.85 23.14 0.53
C GLN A 214 1.61 22.04 1.28
N SER A 215 1.42 20.77 0.91
CA SER A 215 2.08 19.63 1.55
C SER A 215 2.12 18.42 0.62
N ILE A 216 3.28 18.12 0.08
CA ILE A 216 3.48 16.97 -0.79
C ILE A 216 3.43 15.68 0.02
N GLY A 217 2.59 14.73 -0.41
CA GLY A 217 2.46 13.39 0.19
C GLY A 217 2.94 12.27 -0.71
N ALA A 218 2.61 12.32 -1.98
CA ALA A 218 2.99 11.33 -2.98
C ALA A 218 3.09 11.98 -4.36
N MET A 219 3.85 11.36 -5.26
CA MET A 219 3.97 11.80 -6.65
C MET A 219 4.09 10.61 -7.59
N CYS A 220 3.57 10.74 -8.78
CA CYS A 220 3.83 9.81 -9.88
C CYS A 220 3.65 10.51 -11.23
N PHE A 221 4.30 9.97 -12.26
CA PHE A 221 4.02 10.38 -13.63
C PHE A 221 2.77 9.70 -14.17
N GLY A 222 2.04 10.42 -14.99
CA GLY A 222 0.92 9.92 -15.75
C GLY A 222 0.88 10.57 -17.14
N PRO A 223 -0.14 10.29 -17.96
CA PRO A 223 -0.19 10.74 -19.36
C PRO A 223 -0.16 12.26 -19.55
N ARG A 224 -0.54 13.03 -18.53
CA ARG A 224 -0.63 14.50 -18.64
C ARG A 224 0.51 15.25 -17.97
N GLY A 225 1.41 14.55 -17.27
CA GLY A 225 2.53 15.16 -16.57
C GLY A 225 2.79 14.57 -15.20
N LEU A 226 3.24 15.39 -14.27
CA LEU A 226 3.49 15.01 -12.89
C LEU A 226 2.23 15.19 -12.04
N TYR A 227 1.74 14.11 -11.45
CA TYR A 227 0.63 14.14 -10.49
C TYR A 227 1.21 14.22 -9.09
N VAL A 228 0.79 15.21 -8.33
CA VAL A 228 1.26 15.50 -6.97
C VAL A 228 0.08 15.45 -6.00
N LEU A 229 0.12 14.56 -5.03
CA LEU A 229 -0.85 14.51 -3.95
C LEU A 229 -0.51 15.60 -2.93
N ASP A 230 -1.36 16.62 -2.83
CA ASP A 230 -1.30 17.63 -1.80
C ASP A 230 -2.18 17.23 -0.62
N ARG A 231 -1.53 16.87 0.48
CA ARG A 231 -2.23 16.34 1.67
C ARG A 231 -2.96 17.42 2.45
N MET A 232 -2.43 18.64 2.51
CA MET A 232 -3.07 19.74 3.21
C MET A 232 -4.20 20.37 2.41
N ALA A 233 -4.00 20.55 1.11
CA ALA A 233 -5.04 21.02 0.20
C ALA A 233 -6.08 19.92 -0.14
N GLN A 234 -5.83 18.66 0.26
CA GLN A 234 -6.72 17.51 0.05
C GLN A 234 -7.12 17.31 -1.42
N GLN A 235 -6.12 17.39 -2.30
CA GLN A 235 -6.31 17.33 -3.75
C GLN A 235 -5.11 16.70 -4.45
N VAL A 236 -5.27 16.37 -5.70
CA VAL A 236 -4.16 16.02 -6.60
C VAL A 236 -3.98 17.15 -7.60
N VAL A 237 -2.78 17.70 -7.66
CA VAL A 237 -2.39 18.73 -8.62
C VAL A 237 -1.62 18.07 -9.75
N VAL A 238 -2.03 18.32 -10.99
CA VAL A 238 -1.31 17.87 -12.18
C VAL A 238 -0.43 19.03 -12.67
N LEU A 239 0.88 18.80 -12.68
CA LEU A 239 1.86 19.76 -13.12
C LEU A 239 2.40 19.41 -14.50
N GLY A 240 2.53 20.42 -15.35
CA GLY A 240 3.23 20.34 -16.61
C GLY A 240 4.76 20.43 -16.45
N PRO A 241 5.51 20.32 -17.56
CA PRO A 241 6.97 20.27 -17.53
C PRO A 241 7.65 21.54 -16.94
N ALA A 242 7.02 22.69 -17.08
CA ALA A 242 7.52 23.96 -16.51
C ALA A 242 7.01 24.21 -15.08
N GLY A 243 6.18 23.30 -14.52
CA GLY A 243 5.58 23.43 -13.21
C GLY A 243 4.22 24.14 -13.21
N GLU A 244 3.68 24.45 -14.38
CA GLU A 244 2.35 25.04 -14.53
C GLU A 244 1.27 24.04 -14.09
N VAL A 245 0.22 24.55 -13.44
CA VAL A 245 -0.93 23.73 -13.04
C VAL A 245 -1.79 23.45 -14.26
N LEU A 246 -1.88 22.17 -14.64
CA LEU A 246 -2.71 21.72 -15.75
C LEU A 246 -4.12 21.34 -15.28
N GLU A 247 -4.25 20.79 -14.05
CA GLU A 247 -5.52 20.32 -13.52
C GLU A 247 -5.45 20.15 -12.00
N ILE A 248 -6.61 20.30 -11.34
CA ILE A 248 -6.82 19.96 -9.93
C ILE A 248 -7.90 18.86 -9.86
N ILE A 249 -7.62 17.79 -9.11
CA ILE A 249 -8.46 16.60 -9.03
C ILE A 249 -8.80 16.32 -7.57
N GLY A 250 -10.06 15.95 -7.29
CA GLY A 250 -10.53 15.52 -5.98
C GLY A 250 -10.77 16.65 -4.97
N GLU A 251 -10.75 17.91 -5.41
CA GLU A 251 -11.11 19.05 -4.58
C GLU A 251 -12.49 18.83 -3.90
N ASN A 252 -12.55 19.04 -2.58
CA ASN A 252 -13.73 18.80 -1.75
C ASN A 252 -14.26 17.35 -1.74
N GLN A 253 -13.50 16.39 -2.31
CA GLN A 253 -13.87 14.97 -2.37
C GLN A 253 -12.90 14.08 -1.61
N LEU A 254 -11.73 14.60 -1.26
CA LEU A 254 -10.71 13.94 -0.45
C LEU A 254 -10.68 14.56 0.95
N VAL A 255 -10.40 13.73 1.97
CA VAL A 255 -10.36 14.21 3.37
C VAL A 255 -8.99 13.97 3.99
N GLN A 256 -8.47 12.76 3.87
CA GLN A 256 -7.15 12.38 4.41
C GLN A 256 -6.36 11.55 3.38
N PRO A 257 -6.03 12.14 2.23
CA PRO A 257 -5.39 11.38 1.15
C PRO A 257 -3.94 10.99 1.53
N ARG A 258 -3.55 9.75 1.22
CA ARG A 258 -2.21 9.20 1.52
C ARG A 258 -1.53 8.61 0.31
N GLY A 259 -2.16 7.67 -0.38
CA GLY A 259 -1.59 6.98 -1.53
C GLY A 259 -2.08 7.57 -2.84
N LEU A 260 -1.22 7.56 -3.87
CA LEU A 260 -1.51 8.02 -5.22
C LEU A 260 -0.97 7.03 -6.25
N ALA A 261 -1.79 6.69 -7.23
CA ALA A 261 -1.35 5.99 -8.43
C ALA A 261 -2.13 6.50 -9.65
N VAL A 262 -1.53 6.44 -10.83
CA VAL A 262 -2.16 6.86 -12.09
C VAL A 262 -1.94 5.78 -13.13
N ASP A 263 -3.00 5.35 -13.81
CA ASP A 263 -2.88 4.37 -14.87
C ASP A 263 -2.58 5.01 -16.25
N ARG A 264 -2.28 4.15 -17.21
CA ARG A 264 -1.98 4.59 -18.58
C ARG A 264 -3.16 5.29 -19.29
N SER A 265 -4.38 5.11 -18.81
CA SER A 265 -5.57 5.79 -19.35
C SER A 265 -5.83 7.16 -18.69
N GLY A 266 -5.02 7.54 -17.69
CA GLY A 266 -5.15 8.79 -16.95
C GLY A 266 -6.16 8.72 -15.81
N ARG A 267 -6.60 7.52 -15.38
CA ARG A 267 -7.38 7.39 -14.15
C ARG A 267 -6.46 7.56 -12.94
N VAL A 268 -6.93 8.35 -12.01
CA VAL A 268 -6.21 8.68 -10.78
C VAL A 268 -6.83 7.92 -9.62
N PHE A 269 -6.01 7.14 -8.93
CA PHE A 269 -6.40 6.35 -7.75
C PHE A 269 -5.81 7.01 -6.53
N VAL A 270 -6.68 7.39 -5.58
CA VAL A 270 -6.28 8.04 -4.33
C VAL A 270 -6.78 7.20 -3.16
N GLY A 271 -5.87 6.78 -2.30
CA GLY A 271 -6.21 6.17 -1.02
C GLY A 271 -6.57 7.27 -0.01
N ASP A 272 -7.80 7.25 0.48
CA ASP A 272 -8.28 8.18 1.50
C ASP A 272 -8.41 7.45 2.84
N ASP A 273 -7.56 7.84 3.80
CA ASP A 273 -7.44 7.16 5.10
C ASP A 273 -8.58 7.53 6.07
N MET A 274 -9.40 8.55 5.75
CA MET A 274 -10.54 8.93 6.60
C MET A 274 -11.64 7.86 6.58
N ASP A 275 -11.95 7.33 5.41
CA ASP A 275 -12.99 6.32 5.20
C ASP A 275 -12.43 4.94 4.76
N GLN A 276 -11.10 4.80 4.71
CA GLN A 276 -10.35 3.62 4.23
C GLN A 276 -10.82 3.17 2.85
N ARG A 277 -10.99 4.14 1.93
CA ARG A 277 -11.44 3.89 0.56
C ARG A 277 -10.41 4.32 -0.47
N ILE A 278 -10.49 3.68 -1.62
CA ILE A 278 -9.77 4.10 -2.81
C ILE A 278 -10.78 4.84 -3.69
N LYS A 279 -10.53 6.12 -3.92
CA LYS A 279 -11.32 6.98 -4.79
C LYS A 279 -10.66 7.02 -6.16
N VAL A 280 -11.44 6.78 -7.20
CA VAL A 280 -10.97 6.70 -8.59
C VAL A 280 -11.54 7.86 -9.37
N PHE A 281 -10.66 8.65 -9.99
CA PHE A 281 -11.03 9.83 -10.76
C PHE A 281 -10.63 9.73 -12.23
N ARG A 282 -11.35 10.44 -13.07
CA ARG A 282 -10.95 10.81 -14.43
C ARG A 282 -11.14 12.32 -14.58
N GLY A 283 -10.03 13.06 -14.66
CA GLY A 283 -10.10 14.49 -14.47
C GLY A 283 -10.73 14.82 -13.11
N ALA A 284 -11.55 15.83 -13.04
CA ALA A 284 -12.25 16.21 -11.81
C ALA A 284 -13.42 15.27 -11.42
N GLN A 285 -13.81 14.32 -12.29
CA GLN A 285 -14.94 13.43 -12.06
C GLN A 285 -14.56 12.23 -11.19
N LEU A 286 -15.26 12.02 -10.08
CA LEU A 286 -15.20 10.78 -9.29
C LEU A 286 -15.97 9.67 -10.03
N LEU A 287 -15.27 8.63 -10.45
CA LEU A 287 -15.81 7.46 -11.15
C LEU A 287 -16.30 6.38 -10.19
N ALA A 288 -15.53 6.16 -9.11
CA ALA A 288 -15.81 5.09 -8.16
C ALA A 288 -15.17 5.38 -6.79
N SER A 289 -15.76 4.79 -5.76
CA SER A 289 -15.20 4.72 -4.41
C SER A 289 -15.32 3.28 -3.91
N ALA A 290 -14.20 2.61 -3.68
CA ALA A 290 -14.15 1.21 -3.28
C ALA A 290 -13.38 1.03 -1.98
N GLY A 291 -13.80 0.10 -1.14
CA GLY A 291 -13.12 -0.19 0.13
C GLY A 291 -13.99 -0.01 1.35
N GLY A 292 -13.41 0.54 2.39
CA GLY A 292 -13.96 0.74 3.73
C GLY A 292 -13.17 -0.01 4.78
N ALA A 293 -13.37 0.33 6.06
CA ALA A 293 -12.63 -0.23 7.19
C ALA A 293 -12.81 -1.74 7.33
N GLY A 294 -11.73 -2.45 7.65
CA GLY A 294 -11.74 -3.88 7.97
C GLY A 294 -10.53 -4.66 7.48
N GLY A 295 -10.49 -5.96 7.79
CA GLY A 295 -9.42 -6.89 7.42
C GLY A 295 -9.75 -7.84 6.26
N GLY A 296 -11.00 -7.89 5.79
CA GLY A 296 -11.43 -8.75 4.67
C GLY A 296 -10.94 -8.29 3.30
N PRO A 297 -11.21 -9.08 2.24
CA PRO A 297 -10.92 -8.69 0.87
C PRO A 297 -11.63 -7.37 0.50
N GLY A 298 -10.88 -6.42 -0.08
CA GLY A 298 -11.39 -5.10 -0.45
C GLY A 298 -11.71 -4.18 0.73
N ARG A 299 -11.31 -4.54 1.95
CA ARG A 299 -11.38 -3.69 3.13
C ARG A 299 -9.96 -3.35 3.58
N PHE A 300 -9.78 -2.23 4.25
CA PHE A 300 -8.45 -1.75 4.63
C PHE A 300 -8.41 -1.32 6.09
N GLY A 301 -7.30 -1.58 6.76
CA GLY A 301 -7.02 -1.05 8.10
C GLY A 301 -6.44 0.35 8.02
N ARG A 302 -5.46 0.55 7.13
CA ARG A 302 -4.87 1.85 6.80
C ARG A 302 -4.17 1.79 5.45
N ILE A 303 -4.59 2.66 4.54
CA ILE A 303 -4.00 2.81 3.21
C ILE A 303 -2.82 3.78 3.31
N GLU A 304 -1.57 3.29 3.15
CA GLU A 304 -0.37 4.14 3.21
C GLU A 304 0.18 4.51 1.84
N ALA A 305 0.17 3.58 0.89
CA ALA A 305 0.70 3.80 -0.44
C ALA A 305 -0.08 2.99 -1.48
N LEU A 306 -0.08 3.50 -2.70
CA LEU A 306 -0.63 2.84 -3.89
C LEU A 306 0.45 2.71 -4.95
N ALA A 307 0.41 1.62 -5.71
CA ALA A 307 1.16 1.46 -6.95
C ALA A 307 0.29 0.75 -7.99
N ILE A 308 0.51 1.03 -9.24
CA ILE A 308 -0.21 0.37 -10.33
C ILE A 308 0.78 -0.20 -11.34
N ASP A 309 0.53 -1.43 -11.79
CA ASP A 309 1.24 -2.06 -12.89
C ASP A 309 0.25 -2.83 -13.76
N GLY A 310 0.12 -2.43 -15.02
CA GLY A 310 -0.91 -2.94 -15.90
C GLY A 310 -2.32 -2.68 -15.40
N ASN A 311 -3.05 -3.74 -15.13
CA ASN A 311 -4.40 -3.72 -14.55
C ASN A 311 -4.45 -4.11 -13.07
N LEU A 312 -3.32 -4.10 -12.38
CA LEU A 312 -3.23 -4.43 -10.97
C LEU A 312 -2.89 -3.19 -10.14
N LEU A 313 -3.74 -2.87 -9.19
CA LEU A 313 -3.50 -1.83 -8.18
C LEU A 313 -3.06 -2.52 -6.88
N TYR A 314 -1.90 -2.15 -6.39
CA TYR A 314 -1.31 -2.63 -5.14
C TYR A 314 -1.53 -1.60 -4.04
N VAL A 315 -2.02 -2.05 -2.91
CA VAL A 315 -2.38 -1.21 -1.77
C VAL A 315 -1.58 -1.65 -0.55
N ALA A 316 -0.69 -0.82 -0.06
CA ALA A 316 -0.03 -1.03 1.21
C ALA A 316 -1.02 -0.77 2.36
N ASP A 317 -1.45 -1.84 3.01
CA ASP A 317 -2.42 -1.86 4.11
C ASP A 317 -1.69 -2.15 5.42
N SER A 318 -1.16 -1.07 6.03
CA SER A 318 -0.17 -1.16 7.09
C SER A 318 -0.71 -1.78 8.38
N VAL A 319 -1.93 -1.48 8.78
CA VAL A 319 -2.56 -2.01 10.00
C VAL A 319 -2.88 -3.51 9.85
N ASN A 320 -3.21 -3.96 8.66
CA ASN A 320 -3.45 -5.38 8.39
C ASN A 320 -2.17 -6.14 7.97
N ALA A 321 -1.00 -5.51 8.04
CA ALA A 321 0.30 -6.09 7.71
C ALA A 321 0.33 -6.82 6.36
N ARG A 322 -0.23 -6.21 5.31
CA ARG A 322 -0.36 -6.82 3.98
C ARG A 322 -0.26 -5.81 2.84
N VAL A 323 -0.06 -6.33 1.64
CA VAL A 323 -0.36 -5.62 0.40
C VAL A 323 -1.59 -6.27 -0.22
N GLN A 324 -2.69 -5.53 -0.36
CA GLN A 324 -3.82 -5.98 -1.14
C GLN A 324 -3.63 -5.65 -2.62
N VAL A 325 -3.97 -6.61 -3.46
CA VAL A 325 -3.97 -6.44 -4.91
C VAL A 325 -5.41 -6.38 -5.40
N MET A 326 -5.73 -5.33 -6.14
CA MET A 326 -7.04 -5.11 -6.71
C MET A 326 -6.95 -5.19 -8.23
N LEU A 327 -7.86 -5.89 -8.87
CA LEU A 327 -8.05 -5.83 -10.32
C LEU A 327 -8.73 -4.50 -10.69
N VAL A 328 -8.15 -3.82 -11.65
CA VAL A 328 -8.68 -2.59 -12.23
C VAL A 328 -9.41 -2.93 -13.52
N ALA A 329 -10.71 -2.63 -13.59
CA ALA A 329 -11.51 -2.86 -14.77
C ALA A 329 -10.99 -2.04 -15.97
N PRO A 330 -11.09 -2.57 -17.21
CA PRO A 330 -10.75 -1.80 -18.40
C PRO A 330 -11.57 -0.50 -18.51
N PRO A 331 -11.01 0.58 -19.06
CA PRO A 331 -11.71 1.86 -19.21
C PRO A 331 -13.04 1.80 -19.98
N SER A 332 -13.17 0.84 -20.90
CA SER A 332 -14.37 0.63 -21.73
C SER A 332 -15.60 0.12 -20.96
N MET A 333 -15.41 -0.38 -19.73
CA MET A 333 -16.51 -0.83 -18.86
C MET A 333 -17.13 0.30 -18.03
N GLU A 334 -16.57 1.49 -18.08
CA GLU A 334 -17.13 2.64 -17.40
C GLU A 334 -18.31 3.18 -18.21
N ARG A 335 -19.54 2.88 -17.78
CA ARG A 335 -20.71 3.56 -18.33
C ARG A 335 -20.65 5.02 -17.91
N PRO A 336 -20.77 6.00 -18.83
CA PRO A 336 -21.00 7.39 -18.43
C PRO A 336 -22.25 7.41 -17.54
N GLY A 337 -22.15 8.02 -16.37
CA GLY A 337 -23.05 7.91 -15.25
C GLY A 337 -24.52 7.92 -15.62
N ALA A 338 -25.26 7.02 -15.02
CA ALA A 338 -26.64 7.31 -14.70
C ALA A 338 -26.56 8.49 -13.71
N ALA A 339 -26.98 9.66 -14.14
CA ALA A 339 -27.19 10.81 -13.27
C ALA A 339 -28.17 10.42 -12.16
N PRO A 340 -28.04 11.02 -10.96
CA PRO A 340 -28.91 10.76 -9.83
C PRO A 340 -30.37 11.09 -10.09
#